data_61a3bb81e7ec790dc66f206dc6b8fc8b
#
_entry.id   61a3bb81e7ec790dc66f206dc6b8fc8b
#
_cell.length_a   1.000
_cell.length_b   1.000
_cell.length_c   1.000
_cell.angle_alpha   90.00
_cell.angle_beta   90.00
_cell.angle_gamma   90.00
#
_symmetry.space_group_name_H-M   'P 1'
#
loop_
_entity.id
_entity.type
_entity.pdbx_description
1 polymer ?
#
loop_
_entity_poly.entity_id
_entity_poly.type
_entity_poly.pdbx_seq_one_letter_code
_entity_poly.pdbx_strand_id
1 'polypeptide(L)'
;MHLPADKAECRRRFASDCPSRDLFDQIADKWTMMVLTVLDDGPLRFNAIRRGLEGVTQKALTQCLRRLERNGLVERRVLATSPVAVEYAITPLGRSLQPPFRALYRWTREAMPEVEAARVAFDARAT
;
A
#
# COMPACT_ATOMS: atom_id res chain seq x y z
N MET A 1 -4.96 17.98 -27.44
CA MET A 1 -4.58 17.80 -26.03
C MET A 1 -5.72 17.13 -25.30
N HIS A 2 -5.45 16.03 -24.63
CA HIS A 2 -6.45 15.31 -23.86
C HIS A 2 -6.70 16.01 -22.52
N LEU A 3 -7.97 16.26 -22.18
CA LEU A 3 -8.33 16.85 -20.90
C LEU A 3 -8.59 15.73 -19.88
N PRO A 4 -8.09 15.89 -18.64
CA PRO A 4 -8.39 14.90 -17.61
C PRO A 4 -9.87 14.86 -17.27
N ALA A 5 -10.36 13.71 -16.83
CA ALA A 5 -11.73 13.51 -16.43
C ALA A 5 -12.08 14.42 -15.23
N ASP A 6 -13.31 14.93 -15.18
CA ASP A 6 -13.78 15.72 -14.05
C ASP A 6 -14.10 14.81 -12.85
N LYS A 7 -14.38 15.43 -11.68
CA LYS A 7 -14.66 14.69 -10.45
C LYS A 7 -15.90 13.80 -10.56
N ALA A 8 -16.93 14.26 -11.25
CA ALA A 8 -18.16 13.48 -11.41
C ALA A 8 -17.91 12.26 -12.30
N GLU A 9 -17.16 12.44 -13.37
CA GLU A 9 -16.80 11.33 -14.27
C GLU A 9 -15.89 10.32 -13.57
N CYS A 10 -14.94 10.78 -12.77
CA CYS A 10 -14.08 9.89 -11.97
C CYS A 10 -14.90 9.01 -11.04
N ARG A 11 -15.91 9.57 -10.37
CA ARG A 11 -16.76 8.81 -9.45
C ARG A 11 -17.66 7.80 -10.16
N ARG A 12 -18.16 8.16 -11.34
CA ARG A 12 -19.12 7.31 -12.07
C ARG A 12 -18.45 6.19 -12.85
N ARG A 13 -17.27 6.44 -13.40
CA ARG A 13 -16.67 5.56 -14.39
C ARG A 13 -15.26 5.09 -14.04
N PHE A 14 -14.64 5.66 -13.01
CA PHE A 14 -13.22 5.43 -12.74
C PHE A 14 -12.39 5.65 -14.02
N ALA A 15 -12.57 6.80 -14.65
CA ALA A 15 -11.94 7.10 -15.93
C ALA A 15 -10.41 6.93 -15.85
N SER A 16 -9.81 6.41 -16.92
CA SER A 16 -8.38 6.04 -16.94
C SER A 16 -7.44 7.23 -16.74
N ASP A 17 -7.90 8.46 -17.05
CA ASP A 17 -7.11 9.69 -16.89
C ASP A 17 -7.42 10.42 -15.57
N CYS A 18 -8.19 9.81 -14.67
CA CYS A 18 -8.51 10.38 -13.37
C CYS A 18 -7.29 10.32 -12.46
N PRO A 19 -6.77 11.47 -11.95
CA PRO A 19 -5.60 11.45 -11.05
C PRO A 19 -5.82 10.62 -9.79
N SER A 20 -7.04 10.62 -9.25
CA SER A 20 -7.36 9.81 -8.06
C SER A 20 -7.30 8.33 -8.36
N ARG A 21 -7.73 7.90 -9.55
CA ARG A 21 -7.62 6.51 -9.95
C ARG A 21 -6.18 6.06 -10.09
N ASP A 22 -5.34 6.90 -10.67
CA ASP A 22 -3.90 6.61 -10.80
C ASP A 22 -3.27 6.42 -9.43
N LEU A 23 -3.54 7.34 -8.49
CA LEU A 23 -3.04 7.21 -7.13
C LEU A 23 -3.58 5.95 -6.46
N PHE A 24 -4.88 5.67 -6.61
CA PHE A 24 -5.50 4.47 -6.04
C PHE A 24 -4.81 3.20 -6.54
N ASP A 25 -4.51 3.12 -7.85
CA ASP A 25 -3.80 1.97 -8.41
C ASP A 25 -2.44 1.77 -7.76
N GLN A 26 -1.74 2.86 -7.44
CA GLN A 26 -0.42 2.79 -6.83
C GLN A 26 -0.46 2.38 -5.36
N ILE A 27 -1.47 2.82 -4.61
CA ILE A 27 -1.59 2.50 -3.18
C ILE A 27 -2.36 1.21 -2.91
N ALA A 28 -3.15 0.72 -3.86
CA ALA A 28 -3.92 -0.53 -3.73
C ALA A 28 -3.05 -1.77 -3.95
N ASP A 29 -1.81 -1.69 -3.58
CA ASP A 29 -0.84 -2.78 -3.60
C ASP A 29 -0.71 -3.32 -2.18
N LYS A 30 -0.73 -4.65 -2.04
CA LYS A 30 -0.62 -5.29 -0.72
C LYS A 30 0.63 -4.84 0.05
N TRP A 31 1.74 -4.62 -0.64
CA TRP A 31 2.99 -4.22 0.02
C TRP A 31 2.93 -2.79 0.55
N THR A 32 2.19 -1.89 -0.11
CA THR A 32 2.02 -0.51 0.37
C THR A 32 1.43 -0.47 1.77
N MET A 33 0.32 -1.18 1.97
CA MET A 33 -0.33 -1.25 3.28
C MET A 33 0.61 -1.83 4.35
N MET A 34 1.30 -2.91 4.00
CA MET A 34 2.21 -3.58 4.94
C MET A 34 3.41 -2.72 5.29
N VAL A 35 4.00 -2.02 4.31
CA VAL A 35 5.12 -1.10 4.57
C VAL A 35 4.70 0.02 5.52
N LEU A 36 3.55 0.65 5.28
CA LEU A 36 3.08 1.71 6.16
C LEU A 36 2.82 1.19 7.58
N THR A 37 2.36 -0.04 7.70
CA THR A 37 2.12 -0.66 9.01
C THR A 37 3.43 -0.90 9.77
N VAL A 38 4.46 -1.46 9.11
CA VAL A 38 5.73 -1.70 9.82
C VAL A 38 6.48 -0.42 10.15
N LEU A 39 6.22 0.67 9.43
CA LEU A 39 6.81 1.98 9.72
C LEU A 39 6.05 2.76 10.80
N ASP A 40 4.94 2.24 11.30
CA ASP A 40 4.10 2.95 12.26
C ASP A 40 4.83 3.27 13.57
N ASP A 41 5.69 2.37 14.02
CA ASP A 41 6.41 2.51 15.29
C ASP A 41 7.68 3.34 15.20
N GLY A 42 8.10 3.71 14.01
CA GLY A 42 9.27 4.56 13.80
C GLY A 42 10.04 4.22 12.53
N PRO A 43 11.08 5.03 12.23
CA PRO A 43 11.89 4.82 11.04
C PRO A 43 12.60 3.46 11.04
N LEU A 44 12.72 2.86 9.86
CA LEU A 44 13.40 1.58 9.67
C LEU A 44 14.29 1.63 8.43
N ARG A 45 15.37 0.85 8.47
CA ARG A 45 16.23 0.61 7.31
C ARG A 45 15.60 -0.45 6.41
N PHE A 46 16.05 -0.50 5.17
CA PHE A 46 15.49 -1.39 4.14
C PHE A 46 15.37 -2.84 4.61
N ASN A 47 16.44 -3.40 5.14
CA ASN A 47 16.44 -4.81 5.56
C ASN A 47 15.51 -5.07 6.75
N ALA A 48 15.34 -4.10 7.63
CA ALA A 48 14.39 -4.22 8.74
C ALA A 48 12.95 -4.22 8.23
N ILE A 49 12.65 -3.37 7.27
CA ILE A 49 11.33 -3.38 6.61
C ILE A 49 11.10 -4.74 5.96
N ARG A 50 12.08 -5.23 5.21
CA ARG A 50 11.99 -6.51 4.49
C ARG A 50 11.73 -7.67 5.43
N ARG A 51 12.39 -7.69 6.59
CA ARG A 51 12.18 -8.75 7.59
C ARG A 51 10.75 -8.73 8.14
N GLY A 52 10.10 -7.57 8.18
CA GLY A 52 8.72 -7.45 8.63
C GLY A 52 7.67 -7.84 7.58
N LEU A 53 8.09 -8.11 6.35
CA LEU A 53 7.18 -8.37 5.22
C LEU A 53 7.49 -9.74 4.61
N GLU A 54 6.92 -10.78 5.20
CA GLU A 54 7.17 -12.13 4.74
C GLU A 54 6.81 -12.30 3.26
N GLY A 55 7.77 -12.82 2.49
CA GLY A 55 7.57 -13.10 1.08
C GLY A 55 7.87 -11.96 0.12
N VAL A 56 8.20 -10.75 0.63
CA VAL A 56 8.51 -9.64 -0.26
C VAL A 56 9.91 -9.84 -0.88
N THR A 57 10.01 -9.62 -2.19
CA THR A 57 11.31 -9.62 -2.87
C THR A 57 11.99 -8.26 -2.71
N GLN A 58 13.31 -8.23 -2.87
CA GLN A 58 14.05 -6.98 -2.85
C GLN A 58 13.54 -6.02 -3.92
N LYS A 59 13.27 -6.54 -5.12
CA LYS A 59 12.76 -5.72 -6.23
C LYS A 59 11.39 -5.13 -5.91
N ALA A 60 10.48 -5.95 -5.40
CA ALA A 60 9.12 -5.49 -5.08
C ALA A 60 9.15 -4.42 -3.98
N LEU A 61 9.96 -4.62 -2.93
CA LEU A 61 10.07 -3.64 -1.86
C LEU A 61 10.72 -2.34 -2.34
N THR A 62 11.77 -2.44 -3.16
CA THR A 62 12.42 -1.26 -3.74
C THR A 62 11.42 -0.43 -4.54
N GLN A 63 10.64 -1.07 -5.40
CA GLN A 63 9.64 -0.38 -6.21
C GLN A 63 8.53 0.24 -5.36
N CYS A 64 8.09 -0.49 -4.35
CA CYS A 64 7.06 0.00 -3.42
C CYS A 64 7.54 1.25 -2.68
N LEU A 65 8.74 1.21 -2.09
CA LEU A 65 9.29 2.35 -1.36
C LEU A 65 9.49 3.56 -2.26
N ARG A 66 9.91 3.37 -3.51
CA ARG A 66 10.06 4.48 -4.45
C ARG A 66 8.72 5.14 -4.77
N ARG A 67 7.68 4.34 -4.96
CA ARG A 67 6.32 4.89 -5.20
C ARG A 67 5.81 5.65 -3.98
N LEU A 68 6.01 5.10 -2.80
CA LEU A 68 5.59 5.75 -1.56
C LEU A 68 6.32 7.06 -1.32
N GLU A 69 7.62 7.08 -1.59
CA GLU A 69 8.42 8.30 -1.49
C GLU A 69 7.96 9.34 -2.52
N ARG A 70 7.76 8.93 -3.77
CA ARG A 70 7.30 9.83 -4.83
C ARG A 70 5.96 10.48 -4.50
N ASN A 71 5.07 9.74 -3.88
CA ASN A 71 3.73 10.23 -3.50
C ASN A 71 3.71 10.94 -2.15
N GLY A 72 4.86 11.09 -1.49
CA GLY A 72 4.95 11.82 -0.23
C GLY A 72 4.44 11.06 0.99
N LEU A 73 4.23 9.75 0.88
CA LEU A 73 3.71 8.93 1.98
C LEU A 73 4.83 8.42 2.88
N VAL A 74 6.04 8.35 2.36
CA VAL A 74 7.24 7.91 3.07
C VAL A 74 8.36 8.88 2.74
N GLU A 75 9.22 9.14 3.72
CA GLU A 75 10.42 9.96 3.58
C GLU A 75 11.64 9.05 3.63
N ARG A 76 12.56 9.27 2.68
CA ARG A 76 13.85 8.58 2.65
C ARG A 76 14.88 9.51 3.28
N ARG A 77 15.56 9.04 4.32
CA ARG A 77 16.55 9.81 5.06
C ARG A 77 17.92 9.18 4.92
N VAL A 78 18.90 9.98 4.51
CA VAL A 78 20.30 9.55 4.48
C VAL A 78 20.92 9.92 5.82
N LEU A 79 21.43 8.90 6.52
CA LEU A 79 22.03 9.09 7.83
C LEU A 79 23.53 9.37 7.68
N ALA A 80 24.00 10.42 8.36
CA ALA A 80 25.42 10.81 8.36
C ALA A 80 26.24 9.91 9.29
N THR A 81 26.23 8.62 9.01
CA THR A 81 26.98 7.62 9.77
C THR A 81 28.14 7.09 8.94
N SER A 82 29.01 6.28 9.57
CA SER A 82 30.12 5.62 8.86
C SER A 82 29.99 4.09 9.07
N PRO A 83 29.59 3.32 8.02
CA PRO A 83 29.23 3.77 6.66
C PRO A 83 27.91 4.54 6.61
N VAL A 84 27.69 5.27 5.52
CA VAL A 84 26.44 5.96 5.27
C VAL A 84 25.30 4.95 5.22
N ALA A 85 24.20 5.27 5.86
CA ALA A 85 23.02 4.42 5.91
C ALA A 85 21.78 5.21 5.47
N VAL A 86 20.73 4.49 5.09
CA VAL A 86 19.46 5.06 4.68
C VAL A 86 18.35 4.45 5.51
N GLU A 87 17.47 5.29 6.02
CA GLU A 87 16.25 4.83 6.69
C GLU A 87 15.02 5.44 6.03
N TYR A 88 13.88 4.82 6.25
CA TYR A 88 12.58 5.25 5.75
C TYR A 88 11.67 5.56 6.92
N ALA A 89 10.92 6.64 6.82
CA ALA A 89 9.97 7.06 7.85
C ALA A 89 8.62 7.38 7.21
N ILE A 90 7.54 7.04 7.91
CA ILE A 90 6.21 7.42 7.46
C ILE A 90 6.02 8.93 7.67
N THR A 91 5.39 9.59 6.69
CA THR A 91 5.06 11.01 6.78
C THR A 91 3.67 11.19 7.40
N PRO A 92 3.31 12.43 7.82
CA PRO A 92 1.93 12.69 8.23
C PRO A 92 0.90 12.32 7.16
N LEU A 93 1.22 12.54 5.88
CA LEU A 93 0.34 12.11 4.78
C LEU A 93 0.21 10.59 4.75
N GLY A 94 1.32 9.87 4.91
CA GLY A 94 1.30 8.41 5.00
C GLY A 94 0.45 7.92 6.16
N ARG A 95 0.54 8.59 7.33
CA ARG A 95 -0.27 8.23 8.49
C ARG A 95 -1.76 8.44 8.24
N SER A 96 -2.13 9.41 7.41
CA SER A 96 -3.53 9.66 7.09
C SER A 96 -4.16 8.52 6.27
N LEU A 97 -3.34 7.70 5.64
CA LEU A 97 -3.80 6.55 4.86
C LEU A 97 -4.00 5.30 5.74
N GLN A 98 -3.43 5.26 6.94
CA GLN A 98 -3.50 4.09 7.81
C GLN A 98 -4.92 3.73 8.26
N PRO A 99 -5.79 4.68 8.70
CA PRO A 99 -7.14 4.32 9.12
C PRO A 99 -7.96 3.58 8.05
N PRO A 100 -8.03 4.02 6.79
CA PRO A 100 -8.74 3.26 5.77
C PRO A 100 -8.14 1.87 5.53
N PHE A 101 -6.81 1.71 5.60
CA PHE A 101 -6.20 0.40 5.48
C PHE A 101 -6.54 -0.50 6.66
N ARG A 102 -6.51 0.03 7.88
CA ARG A 102 -6.89 -0.76 9.07
C ARG A 102 -8.33 -1.23 8.97
N ALA A 103 -9.23 -0.36 8.50
CA ALA A 103 -10.62 -0.72 8.32
C ALA A 103 -10.78 -1.83 7.29
N LEU A 104 -10.08 -1.72 6.17
CA LEU A 104 -10.10 -2.73 5.11
C LEU A 104 -9.54 -4.07 5.60
N TYR A 105 -8.42 -4.04 6.30
CA TYR A 105 -7.81 -5.27 6.82
C TYR A 105 -8.68 -5.92 7.88
N ARG A 106 -9.31 -5.14 8.74
CA ARG A 106 -10.26 -5.65 9.73
C ARG A 106 -11.42 -6.36 9.05
N TRP A 107 -11.94 -5.76 7.97
CA TRP A 107 -13.02 -6.38 7.21
C TRP A 107 -12.61 -7.76 6.69
N THR A 108 -11.39 -7.92 6.18
CA THR A 108 -10.93 -9.21 5.66
C THR A 108 -10.94 -10.28 6.76
N ARG A 109 -10.57 -9.92 7.99
CA ARG A 109 -10.56 -10.86 9.10
C ARG A 109 -11.98 -11.18 9.58
N GLU A 110 -12.84 -10.18 9.68
CA GLU A 110 -14.22 -10.35 10.17
C GLU A 110 -15.09 -11.08 9.15
N ALA A 111 -14.87 -10.84 7.86
CA ALA A 111 -15.65 -11.46 6.79
C ALA A 111 -15.15 -12.85 6.40
N MET A 112 -13.98 -13.26 6.88
CA MET A 112 -13.33 -14.50 6.45
C MET A 112 -14.24 -15.74 6.56
N PRO A 113 -15.00 -15.95 7.65
CA PRO A 113 -15.88 -17.12 7.73
C PRO A 113 -16.93 -17.17 6.62
N GLU A 114 -17.55 -16.03 6.28
CA GLU A 114 -18.52 -15.97 5.19
C GLU A 114 -17.86 -16.17 3.83
N VAL A 115 -16.67 -15.61 3.62
CA VAL A 115 -15.91 -15.79 2.38
C VAL A 115 -15.54 -17.26 2.21
N GLU A 116 -15.06 -17.91 3.27
CA GLU A 116 -14.70 -19.33 3.21
C GLU A 116 -15.91 -20.21 2.90
N ALA A 117 -17.07 -19.93 3.52
CA ALA A 117 -18.30 -20.65 3.23
C ALA A 117 -18.71 -20.49 1.76
N ALA A 118 -18.56 -19.28 1.20
CA ALA A 118 -18.85 -19.02 -0.20
C ALA A 118 -17.90 -19.79 -1.13
N ARG A 119 -16.61 -19.87 -0.77
CA ARG A 119 -15.61 -20.63 -1.55
C ARG A 119 -15.93 -22.13 -1.55
N VAL A 120 -16.27 -22.66 -0.40
CA VAL A 120 -16.65 -24.09 -0.28
C VAL A 120 -17.88 -24.39 -1.15
N ALA A 121 -18.90 -23.52 -1.09
CA ALA A 121 -20.11 -23.70 -1.88
C ALA A 121 -19.82 -23.62 -3.39
N PHE A 122 -18.98 -22.68 -3.79
CA PHE A 122 -18.58 -22.52 -5.19
C PHE A 122 -17.82 -23.77 -5.69
N ASP A 123 -16.83 -24.22 -4.93
CA ASP A 123 -15.99 -25.36 -5.31
C ASP A 123 -16.83 -26.64 -5.40
N ALA A 124 -17.84 -26.82 -4.56
CA ALA A 124 -18.75 -27.94 -4.62
C ALA A 124 -19.60 -27.94 -5.91
N ARG A 125 -19.97 -26.74 -6.40
CA ARG A 125 -20.71 -26.61 -7.66
C ARG A 125 -19.82 -26.78 -8.89
N ALA A 126 -18.52 -26.48 -8.76
CA ALA A 126 -17.58 -26.49 -9.87
C ALA A 126 -17.05 -27.88 -10.22
N THR A 127 -17.32 -28.90 -9.40
CA THR A 127 -16.90 -30.30 -9.66
C THR A 127 -17.87 -31.11 -10.49
#